data_4f3854b9c3f93f0006cc537bef23d59f
#
_entry.id   4f3854b9c3f93f0006cc537bef23d59f
#
_cell.length_a   1.000
_cell.length_b   1.000
_cell.length_c   1.000
_cell.angle_alpha   90.00
_cell.angle_beta   90.00
_cell.angle_gamma   90.00
#
_symmetry.space_group_name_H-M   'P 1'
#
loop_
_entity.id
_entity.type
_entity.pdbx_description
1 polymer ?
#
loop_
_entity_poly.entity_id
_entity_poly.type
_entity_poly.pdbx_seq_one_letter_code
_entity_poly.pdbx_strand_id
1 'polypeptide(L)'
;MTTRTLVGMVIVVTRPREQSGELAMMLDARGGHALLAPAIELSPAPPGELEAAVRDLAAGGFDWVLLTSRAGVDALLAQAGAIGATPQEALQARVAAIGKGTAEALRARGVEPDLVPETFTTFALGRALPRGTGRVLMARADIAPGELEGAVASKGWTPVRVDAYHTRLAHRLPAEVARALQAGEVDAVTFTSVSTVHGFLRGLEGSGVELASWPTIACIGPVTARAVTDAGLEVAGVASPHTIEGLVEALEHAVAAHGERSRLSKKEHR
;
A
#
# COMPACT_ATOMS: atom_id res chain seq x y z
N MET A 1 4.93 19.24 20.85
CA MET A 1 4.40 20.26 19.90
C MET A 1 4.71 19.77 18.49
N THR A 2 3.71 19.43 17.73
CA THR A 2 3.90 18.98 16.32
C THR A 2 4.32 20.20 15.49
N THR A 3 5.51 20.16 14.91
CA THR A 3 6.01 21.25 14.06
C THR A 3 5.14 21.31 12.80
N ARG A 4 4.58 22.48 12.50
CA ARG A 4 3.75 22.68 11.30
C ARG A 4 4.66 22.96 10.09
N THR A 5 5.17 21.88 9.50
CA THR A 5 6.16 21.93 8.39
C THR A 5 5.53 21.98 7.01
N LEU A 6 4.25 21.58 6.87
CA LEU A 6 3.50 21.51 5.61
C LEU A 6 2.48 22.62 5.45
N VAL A 7 2.63 23.75 6.16
CA VAL A 7 1.64 24.84 6.17
C VAL A 7 1.34 25.38 4.78
N GLY A 8 0.05 25.31 4.41
CA GLY A 8 -0.47 25.82 3.14
C GLY A 8 -0.18 24.96 1.92
N MET A 9 0.45 23.80 2.10
CA MET A 9 0.73 22.87 0.99
C MET A 9 -0.48 22.02 0.65
N VAL A 10 -0.72 21.82 -0.63
CA VAL A 10 -1.74 20.89 -1.16
C VAL A 10 -1.07 19.58 -1.50
N ILE A 11 -1.47 18.51 -0.81
CA ILE A 11 -0.84 17.19 -0.91
C ILE A 11 -1.85 16.17 -1.42
N VAL A 12 -1.59 15.59 -2.58
CA VAL A 12 -2.42 14.53 -3.15
C VAL A 12 -2.18 13.21 -2.44
N VAL A 13 -3.26 12.61 -1.94
CA VAL A 13 -3.29 11.29 -1.29
C VAL A 13 -3.92 10.28 -2.25
N THR A 14 -3.12 9.33 -2.74
CA THR A 14 -3.52 8.38 -3.80
C THR A 14 -4.12 7.06 -3.29
N ARG A 15 -4.18 6.89 -1.96
CA ARG A 15 -4.74 5.68 -1.32
C ARG A 15 -6.22 5.49 -1.65
N PRO A 16 -6.74 4.24 -1.57
CA PRO A 16 -8.18 3.98 -1.56
C PRO A 16 -8.87 4.87 -0.52
N ARG A 17 -10.07 5.33 -0.82
CA ARG A 17 -10.83 6.28 0.02
C ARG A 17 -10.93 5.81 1.47
N GLU A 18 -11.22 4.53 1.66
CA GLU A 18 -11.41 3.89 2.98
C GLU A 18 -10.12 3.84 3.81
N GLN A 19 -8.97 3.97 3.16
CA GLN A 19 -7.64 3.92 3.79
C GLN A 19 -6.94 5.29 3.85
N SER A 20 -7.58 6.35 3.34
CA SER A 20 -6.94 7.68 3.23
C SER A 20 -6.99 8.48 4.52
N GLY A 21 -7.94 8.20 5.43
CA GLY A 21 -8.24 9.04 6.58
C GLY A 21 -7.06 9.26 7.52
N GLU A 22 -6.31 8.21 7.85
CA GLU A 22 -5.14 8.29 8.72
C GLU A 22 -4.07 9.24 8.15
N LEU A 23 -3.70 9.06 6.88
CA LEU A 23 -2.71 9.92 6.23
C LEU A 23 -3.20 11.36 6.11
N ALA A 24 -4.47 11.57 5.72
CA ALA A 24 -5.06 12.90 5.62
C ALA A 24 -5.01 13.63 6.97
N MET A 25 -5.45 13.01 8.06
CA MET A 25 -5.39 13.60 9.40
C MET A 25 -3.95 13.96 9.82
N MET A 26 -2.97 13.13 9.47
CA MET A 26 -1.57 13.39 9.81
C MET A 26 -1.00 14.58 9.02
N LEU A 27 -1.38 14.73 7.75
CA LEU A 27 -1.01 15.86 6.91
C LEU A 27 -1.65 17.17 7.43
N ASP A 28 -2.95 17.13 7.74
CA ASP A 28 -3.69 18.28 8.28
C ASP A 28 -3.11 18.73 9.64
N ALA A 29 -2.73 17.79 10.51
CA ALA A 29 -2.09 18.10 11.79
C ALA A 29 -0.76 18.84 11.63
N ARG A 30 -0.08 18.70 10.48
CA ARG A 30 1.15 19.42 10.11
C ARG A 30 0.90 20.70 9.32
N GLY A 31 -0.38 21.06 9.14
CA GLY A 31 -0.82 22.29 8.46
C GLY A 31 -0.92 22.18 6.94
N GLY A 32 -0.77 20.97 6.39
CA GLY A 32 -1.04 20.69 4.98
C GLY A 32 -2.53 20.56 4.69
N HIS A 33 -2.89 20.51 3.43
CA HIS A 33 -4.23 20.22 2.94
C HIS A 33 -4.21 18.93 2.12
N ALA A 34 -4.84 17.87 2.64
CA ALA A 34 -4.91 16.58 1.96
C ALA A 34 -5.99 16.61 0.86
N LEU A 35 -5.60 16.47 -0.40
CA LEU A 35 -6.48 16.36 -1.54
C LEU A 35 -6.60 14.89 -1.97
N LEU A 36 -7.78 14.30 -1.77
CA LEU A 36 -7.96 12.86 -2.00
C LEU A 36 -8.11 12.54 -3.49
N ALA A 37 -7.21 11.71 -3.99
CA ALA A 37 -7.20 11.19 -5.36
C ALA A 37 -7.12 9.67 -5.36
N PRO A 38 -8.16 8.92 -4.95
CA PRO A 38 -8.12 7.47 -4.92
C PRO A 38 -7.67 6.94 -6.29
N ALA A 39 -6.44 6.43 -6.36
CA ALA A 39 -5.84 5.93 -7.59
C ALA A 39 -6.25 4.49 -7.89
N ILE A 40 -6.77 3.81 -6.88
CA ILE A 40 -7.31 2.46 -6.98
C ILE A 40 -8.60 2.34 -6.19
N GLU A 41 -9.47 1.46 -6.66
CA GLU A 41 -10.66 1.02 -5.96
C GLU A 41 -10.51 -0.47 -5.63
N LEU A 42 -10.83 -0.83 -4.39
CA LEU A 42 -10.83 -2.22 -3.95
C LEU A 42 -12.27 -2.71 -3.90
N SER A 43 -12.51 -3.89 -4.45
CA SER A 43 -13.80 -4.56 -4.38
C SER A 43 -13.62 -6.01 -3.94
N PRO A 44 -14.60 -6.60 -3.24
CA PRO A 44 -14.54 -8.02 -2.88
C PRO A 44 -14.33 -8.90 -4.11
N ALA A 45 -13.53 -9.97 -3.94
CA ALA A 45 -13.47 -11.02 -4.95
C ALA A 45 -14.84 -11.70 -5.11
N PRO A 46 -15.14 -12.30 -6.27
CA PRO A 46 -16.34 -13.10 -6.43
C PRO A 46 -16.44 -14.18 -5.34
N PRO A 47 -17.65 -14.46 -4.82
CA PRO A 47 -17.82 -15.52 -3.84
C PRO A 47 -17.47 -16.88 -4.44
N GLY A 48 -16.95 -17.78 -3.61
CA GLY A 48 -16.68 -19.18 -3.96
C GLY A 48 -15.25 -19.61 -3.59
N GLU A 49 -14.23 -19.14 -4.31
CA GLU A 49 -12.85 -19.62 -4.08
C GLU A 49 -12.30 -19.19 -2.71
N LEU A 50 -12.49 -17.94 -2.33
CA LEU A 50 -12.08 -17.45 -1.00
C LEU A 50 -12.86 -18.12 0.11
N GLU A 51 -14.19 -18.33 -0.07
CA GLU A 51 -15.01 -19.02 0.90
C GLU A 51 -14.57 -20.47 1.09
N ALA A 52 -14.34 -21.20 -0.01
CA ALA A 52 -13.86 -22.58 0.05
C ALA A 52 -12.49 -22.67 0.74
N ALA A 53 -11.56 -21.74 0.43
CA ALA A 53 -10.26 -21.68 1.06
C ALA A 53 -10.34 -21.37 2.56
N VAL A 54 -11.22 -20.47 2.97
CA VAL A 54 -11.43 -20.13 4.39
C VAL A 54 -12.05 -21.30 5.16
N ARG A 55 -13.01 -22.04 4.58
CA ARG A 55 -13.54 -23.28 5.18
C ARG A 55 -12.48 -24.36 5.35
N ASP A 56 -11.63 -24.55 4.33
CA ASP A 56 -10.53 -25.50 4.36
C ASP A 56 -9.44 -25.07 5.38
N LEU A 57 -9.16 -23.76 5.48
CA LEU A 57 -8.26 -23.19 6.49
C LEU A 57 -8.78 -23.45 7.91
N ALA A 58 -10.06 -23.19 8.17
CA ALA A 58 -10.70 -23.46 9.45
C ALA A 58 -10.75 -24.95 9.81
N ALA A 59 -10.76 -25.83 8.81
CA ALA A 59 -10.68 -27.28 8.99
C ALA A 59 -9.23 -27.81 9.16
N GLY A 60 -8.22 -26.93 9.19
CA GLY A 60 -6.81 -27.31 9.33
C GLY A 60 -6.16 -27.83 8.04
N GLY A 61 -6.73 -27.49 6.88
CA GLY A 61 -6.23 -27.92 5.56
C GLY A 61 -4.99 -27.18 5.07
N PHE A 62 -4.46 -26.22 5.85
CA PHE A 62 -3.27 -25.45 5.55
C PHE A 62 -2.30 -25.41 6.73
N ASP A 63 -1.01 -25.37 6.45
CA ASP A 63 0.06 -25.22 7.44
C ASP A 63 0.41 -23.76 7.70
N TRP A 64 0.26 -22.93 6.65
CA TRP A 64 0.51 -21.49 6.68
C TRP A 64 -0.55 -20.74 5.93
N VAL A 65 -0.80 -19.50 6.39
CA VAL A 65 -1.49 -18.46 5.62
C VAL A 65 -0.58 -17.24 5.50
N LEU A 66 -0.34 -16.77 4.27
CA LEU A 66 0.48 -15.59 3.99
C LEU A 66 -0.41 -14.42 3.57
N LEU A 67 -0.29 -13.32 4.30
CA LEU A 67 -1.06 -12.10 4.07
C LEU A 67 -0.13 -10.96 3.67
N THR A 68 -0.36 -10.40 2.49
CA THR A 68 0.50 -9.40 1.87
C THR A 68 -0.09 -7.98 1.88
N SER A 69 -1.26 -7.81 2.51
CA SER A 69 -1.92 -6.50 2.62
C SER A 69 -2.95 -6.47 3.74
N ARG A 70 -3.28 -5.27 4.24
CA ARG A 70 -4.43 -5.05 5.15
C ARG A 70 -5.74 -5.52 4.50
N ALA A 71 -5.93 -5.20 3.20
CA ALA A 71 -7.14 -5.60 2.47
C ALA A 71 -7.29 -7.14 2.39
N GLY A 72 -6.19 -7.87 2.25
CA GLY A 72 -6.20 -9.35 2.32
C GLY A 72 -6.60 -9.88 3.68
N VAL A 73 -6.12 -9.26 4.77
CA VAL A 73 -6.56 -9.56 6.15
C VAL A 73 -8.06 -9.32 6.28
N ASP A 74 -8.53 -8.14 5.85
CA ASP A 74 -9.93 -7.74 5.95
C ASP A 74 -10.84 -8.70 5.18
N ALA A 75 -10.49 -9.03 3.94
CA ALA A 75 -11.28 -9.92 3.09
C ALA A 75 -11.35 -11.35 3.66
N LEU A 76 -10.20 -11.90 4.10
CA LEU A 76 -10.13 -13.25 4.68
C LEU A 76 -10.95 -13.33 5.97
N LEU A 77 -10.83 -12.37 6.88
CA LEU A 77 -11.54 -12.36 8.14
C LEU A 77 -13.03 -12.00 7.99
N ALA A 78 -13.39 -11.16 7.01
CA ALA A 78 -14.80 -10.94 6.67
C ALA A 78 -15.46 -12.24 6.17
N GLN A 79 -14.75 -13.02 5.34
CA GLN A 79 -15.22 -14.32 4.88
C GLN A 79 -15.30 -15.33 6.03
N ALA A 80 -14.37 -15.32 6.98
CA ALA A 80 -14.44 -16.13 8.20
C ALA A 80 -15.71 -15.81 9.00
N GLY A 81 -16.01 -14.53 9.22
CA GLY A 81 -17.24 -14.09 9.86
C GLY A 81 -18.50 -14.53 9.10
N ALA A 82 -18.49 -14.50 7.76
CA ALA A 82 -19.60 -14.93 6.94
C ALA A 82 -19.92 -16.43 7.08
N ILE A 83 -18.92 -17.26 7.38
CA ILE A 83 -19.12 -18.69 7.69
C ILE A 83 -19.35 -18.95 9.20
N GLY A 84 -19.47 -17.90 10.01
CA GLY A 84 -19.73 -18.00 11.46
C GLY A 84 -18.51 -18.31 12.31
N ALA A 85 -17.27 -18.19 11.78
CA ALA A 85 -16.04 -18.45 12.49
C ALA A 85 -15.42 -17.15 13.05
N THR A 86 -14.89 -17.21 14.26
CA THR A 86 -14.00 -16.16 14.79
C THR A 86 -12.67 -16.17 14.05
N PRO A 87 -11.86 -15.09 14.12
CA PRO A 87 -10.53 -15.08 13.53
C PRO A 87 -9.65 -16.24 13.99
N GLN A 88 -9.69 -16.60 15.28
CA GLN A 88 -8.91 -17.68 15.87
C GLN A 88 -9.37 -19.06 15.40
N GLU A 89 -10.68 -19.25 15.21
CA GLU A 89 -11.24 -20.51 14.68
C GLU A 89 -10.95 -20.67 13.19
N ALA A 90 -10.92 -19.56 12.43
CA ALA A 90 -10.64 -19.58 11.01
C ALA A 90 -9.15 -19.80 10.71
N LEU A 91 -8.24 -19.23 11.53
CA LEU A 91 -6.80 -19.26 11.30
C LEU A 91 -6.16 -20.44 12.06
N GLN A 92 -6.48 -21.67 11.68
CA GLN A 92 -5.90 -22.90 12.26
C GLN A 92 -4.50 -23.21 11.72
N ALA A 93 -3.89 -22.31 10.93
CA ALA A 93 -2.55 -22.38 10.38
C ALA A 93 -1.65 -21.32 11.01
N ARG A 94 -0.33 -21.44 10.84
CA ARG A 94 0.60 -20.37 11.15
C ARG A 94 0.37 -19.17 10.23
N VAL A 95 0.51 -17.97 10.77
CA VAL A 95 0.20 -16.72 10.06
C VAL A 95 1.49 -15.96 9.75
N ALA A 96 1.69 -15.60 8.49
CA ALA A 96 2.78 -14.74 8.08
C ALA A 96 2.23 -13.43 7.49
N ALA A 97 2.72 -12.30 7.99
CA ALA A 97 2.40 -10.96 7.49
C ALA A 97 3.61 -10.37 6.76
N ILE A 98 3.37 -9.72 5.61
CA ILE A 98 4.45 -9.14 4.81
C ILE A 98 5.20 -8.00 5.54
N GLY A 99 4.55 -7.31 6.46
CA GLY A 99 5.14 -6.17 7.15
C GLY A 99 4.26 -5.63 8.28
N LYS A 100 4.73 -4.56 8.92
CA LYS A 100 4.12 -3.98 10.12
C LYS A 100 2.65 -3.66 9.97
N GLY A 101 2.25 -2.96 8.92
CA GLY A 101 0.85 -2.57 8.72
C GLY A 101 -0.11 -3.75 8.56
N THR A 102 0.33 -4.86 7.93
CA THR A 102 -0.46 -6.10 7.85
C THR A 102 -0.50 -6.82 9.20
N ALA A 103 0.63 -6.84 9.92
CA ALA A 103 0.70 -7.40 11.27
C ALA A 103 -0.21 -6.66 12.26
N GLU A 104 -0.22 -5.34 12.20
CA GLU A 104 -1.12 -4.50 13.02
C GLU A 104 -2.59 -4.75 12.72
N ALA A 105 -2.94 -4.93 11.44
CA ALA A 105 -4.32 -5.29 11.05
C ALA A 105 -4.76 -6.65 11.60
N LEU A 106 -3.85 -7.62 11.69
CA LEU A 106 -4.10 -8.92 12.34
C LEU A 106 -4.25 -8.76 13.85
N ARG A 107 -3.30 -8.05 14.52
CA ARG A 107 -3.33 -7.81 15.97
C ARG A 107 -4.59 -7.09 16.42
N ALA A 108 -5.05 -6.10 15.66
CA ALA A 108 -6.31 -5.40 15.94
C ALA A 108 -7.53 -6.32 15.92
N ARG A 109 -7.40 -7.53 15.38
CA ARG A 109 -8.43 -8.59 15.35
C ARG A 109 -8.10 -9.78 16.23
N GLY A 110 -7.11 -9.62 17.14
CA GLY A 110 -6.69 -10.63 18.12
C GLY A 110 -5.84 -11.76 17.54
N VAL A 111 -5.23 -11.55 16.38
CA VAL A 111 -4.35 -12.54 15.74
C VAL A 111 -2.90 -12.05 15.76
N GLU A 112 -2.01 -12.77 16.45
CA GLU A 112 -0.58 -12.47 16.41
C GLU A 112 0.05 -13.26 15.25
N PRO A 113 0.76 -12.59 14.31
CA PRO A 113 1.45 -13.29 13.24
C PRO A 113 2.69 -14.03 13.76
N ASP A 114 2.90 -15.27 13.32
CA ASP A 114 4.07 -16.09 13.66
C ASP A 114 5.33 -15.63 12.95
N LEU A 115 5.18 -14.91 11.81
CA LEU A 115 6.29 -14.47 11.00
C LEU A 115 6.01 -13.09 10.37
N VAL A 116 6.96 -12.18 10.59
CA VAL A 116 7.03 -10.89 9.89
C VAL A 116 8.48 -10.69 9.46
N PRO A 117 8.81 -10.58 8.17
CA PRO A 117 10.18 -10.41 7.72
C PRO A 117 10.71 -9.01 8.08
N GLU A 118 12.02 -8.87 8.19
CA GLU A 118 12.67 -7.57 8.45
C GLU A 118 12.50 -6.58 7.28
N THR A 119 12.50 -7.11 6.05
CA THR A 119 12.26 -6.34 4.83
C THR A 119 10.86 -6.66 4.29
N PHE A 120 10.03 -5.64 4.13
CA PHE A 120 8.61 -5.75 3.83
C PHE A 120 8.33 -5.95 2.32
N THR A 121 8.89 -7.03 1.76
CA THR A 121 8.70 -7.42 0.36
C THR A 121 8.19 -8.86 0.25
N THR A 122 7.52 -9.19 -0.86
CA THR A 122 7.08 -10.55 -1.16
C THR A 122 8.25 -11.54 -1.22
N PHE A 123 9.39 -11.09 -1.77
CA PHE A 123 10.62 -11.87 -1.82
C PHE A 123 11.16 -12.18 -0.41
N ALA A 124 11.23 -11.18 0.47
CA ALA A 124 11.69 -11.36 1.84
C ALA A 124 10.73 -12.27 2.63
N LEU A 125 9.42 -12.13 2.46
CA LEU A 125 8.41 -12.99 3.07
C LEU A 125 8.61 -14.46 2.64
N GLY A 126 8.74 -14.71 1.34
CA GLY A 126 8.99 -16.05 0.82
C GLY A 126 10.30 -16.65 1.31
N ARG A 127 11.36 -15.84 1.43
CA ARG A 127 12.65 -16.29 1.99
C ARG A 127 12.61 -16.58 3.48
N ALA A 128 11.87 -15.81 4.24
CA ALA A 128 11.74 -15.97 5.69
C ALA A 128 10.93 -17.22 6.06
N LEU A 129 10.06 -17.72 5.16
CA LEU A 129 9.31 -18.95 5.38
C LEU A 129 10.28 -20.13 5.59
N PRO A 130 10.10 -20.94 6.64
CA PRO A 130 10.94 -22.14 6.83
C PRO A 130 10.74 -23.14 5.68
N ARG A 131 11.67 -24.06 5.50
CA ARG A 131 11.44 -25.21 4.62
C ARG A 131 10.39 -26.14 5.23
N GLY A 132 9.59 -26.76 4.38
CA GLY A 132 8.56 -27.68 4.82
C GLY A 132 7.81 -28.30 3.67
N THR A 133 6.85 -29.13 4.01
CA THR A 133 5.91 -29.77 3.09
C THR A 133 4.49 -29.47 3.56
N GLY A 134 3.52 -29.54 2.68
CA GLY A 134 2.13 -29.21 2.99
C GLY A 134 1.66 -27.99 2.20
N ARG A 135 0.59 -27.33 2.66
CA ARG A 135 -0.12 -26.31 1.90
C ARG A 135 0.00 -24.94 2.54
N VAL A 136 0.19 -23.92 1.69
CA VAL A 136 0.29 -22.51 2.09
C VAL A 136 -0.78 -21.70 1.36
N LEU A 137 -1.74 -21.18 2.11
CA LEU A 137 -2.76 -20.29 1.57
C LEU A 137 -2.18 -18.89 1.38
N MET A 138 -2.46 -18.29 0.24
CA MET A 138 -2.10 -16.91 -0.08
C MET A 138 -3.34 -16.16 -0.56
N ALA A 139 -4.00 -15.45 0.36
CA ALA A 139 -5.13 -14.58 0.06
C ALA A 139 -4.62 -13.21 -0.40
N ARG A 140 -4.66 -12.94 -1.71
CA ARG A 140 -3.97 -11.80 -2.33
C ARG A 140 -4.88 -11.00 -3.24
N ALA A 141 -4.40 -9.83 -3.71
CA ALA A 141 -5.04 -9.09 -4.80
C ALA A 141 -4.98 -9.90 -6.11
N ASP A 142 -6.00 -9.79 -6.95
CA ASP A 142 -6.06 -10.38 -8.29
C ASP A 142 -4.86 -9.99 -9.18
N ILE A 143 -4.41 -8.73 -9.08
CA ILE A 143 -3.28 -8.18 -9.84
C ILE A 143 -1.90 -8.50 -9.23
N ALA A 144 -1.83 -9.23 -8.11
CA ALA A 144 -0.57 -9.50 -7.43
C ALA A 144 0.34 -10.41 -8.28
N PRO A 145 1.64 -10.06 -8.47
CA PRO A 145 2.58 -10.90 -9.24
C PRO A 145 2.81 -12.28 -8.61
N GLY A 146 3.08 -13.31 -9.43
CA GLY A 146 3.27 -14.70 -8.99
C GLY A 146 4.62 -15.05 -8.35
N GLU A 147 5.45 -14.07 -8.01
CA GLU A 147 6.80 -14.29 -7.45
C GLU A 147 6.78 -14.96 -6.07
N LEU A 148 5.77 -14.66 -5.25
CA LEU A 148 5.64 -15.24 -3.92
C LEU A 148 5.34 -16.73 -4.00
N GLU A 149 4.48 -17.14 -4.92
CA GLU A 149 4.12 -18.54 -5.18
C GLU A 149 5.36 -19.36 -5.54
N GLY A 150 6.22 -18.82 -6.41
CA GLY A 150 7.50 -19.43 -6.76
C GLY A 150 8.45 -19.53 -5.55
N ALA A 151 8.53 -18.49 -4.73
CA ALA A 151 9.36 -18.48 -3.53
C ALA A 151 8.86 -19.52 -2.49
N VAL A 152 7.56 -19.65 -2.30
CA VAL A 152 6.93 -20.66 -1.41
C VAL A 152 7.21 -22.07 -1.92
N ALA A 153 7.01 -22.33 -3.22
CA ALA A 153 7.28 -23.62 -3.83
C ALA A 153 8.75 -24.03 -3.71
N SER A 154 9.69 -23.08 -3.85
CA SER A 154 11.14 -23.34 -3.69
C SER A 154 11.55 -23.81 -2.30
N LYS A 155 10.68 -23.62 -1.30
CA LYS A 155 10.86 -24.07 0.09
C LYS A 155 10.26 -25.47 0.35
N GLY A 156 9.61 -26.07 -0.65
CA GLY A 156 8.98 -27.40 -0.56
C GLY A 156 7.47 -27.36 -0.27
N TRP A 157 6.89 -26.16 -0.09
CA TRP A 157 5.46 -25.98 0.17
C TRP A 157 4.64 -26.03 -1.13
N THR A 158 3.38 -26.42 -1.03
CA THR A 158 2.39 -26.31 -2.09
C THR A 158 1.66 -24.97 -1.96
N PRO A 159 1.93 -23.97 -2.81
CA PRO A 159 1.23 -22.70 -2.77
C PRO A 159 -0.20 -22.85 -3.28
N VAL A 160 -1.15 -22.29 -2.54
CA VAL A 160 -2.57 -22.17 -2.94
C VAL A 160 -2.93 -20.69 -2.91
N ARG A 161 -3.03 -20.09 -4.09
CA ARG A 161 -3.43 -18.70 -4.25
C ARG A 161 -4.95 -18.62 -4.41
N VAL A 162 -5.55 -17.65 -3.73
CA VAL A 162 -6.92 -17.22 -3.96
C VAL A 162 -6.97 -15.70 -4.06
N ASP A 163 -7.81 -15.19 -4.94
CA ASP A 163 -8.06 -13.77 -5.02
C ASP A 163 -8.96 -13.36 -3.85
N ALA A 164 -8.41 -12.56 -2.94
CA ALA A 164 -9.13 -12.07 -1.78
C ALA A 164 -9.96 -10.82 -2.11
N TYR A 165 -9.47 -10.03 -3.05
CA TYR A 165 -10.11 -8.80 -3.51
C TYR A 165 -9.59 -8.43 -4.90
N HIS A 166 -10.39 -7.66 -5.63
CA HIS A 166 -10.02 -7.09 -6.92
C HIS A 166 -9.53 -5.65 -6.74
N THR A 167 -8.49 -5.30 -7.51
CA THR A 167 -7.96 -3.95 -7.58
C THR A 167 -8.25 -3.34 -8.95
N ARG A 168 -9.06 -2.30 -8.99
CA ARG A 168 -9.31 -1.52 -10.19
C ARG A 168 -8.51 -0.23 -10.18
N LEU A 169 -7.73 0.00 -11.21
CA LEU A 169 -7.01 1.26 -11.38
C LEU A 169 -7.99 2.36 -11.78
N ALA A 170 -7.82 3.55 -11.20
CA ALA A 170 -8.60 4.72 -11.58
C ALA A 170 -8.45 5.00 -13.08
N HIS A 171 -9.56 5.24 -13.75
CA HIS A 171 -9.56 5.64 -15.16
C HIS A 171 -9.39 7.15 -15.31
N ARG A 172 -9.91 7.92 -14.33
CA ARG A 172 -9.82 9.37 -14.26
C ARG A 172 -9.57 9.81 -12.83
N LEU A 173 -8.89 10.94 -12.67
CA LEU A 173 -8.78 11.60 -11.38
C LEU A 173 -10.10 12.32 -11.04
N PRO A 174 -10.39 12.56 -9.75
CA PRO A 174 -11.45 13.46 -9.33
C PRO A 174 -11.27 14.83 -10.00
N ALA A 175 -12.36 15.47 -10.42
CA ALA A 175 -12.30 16.73 -11.19
C ALA A 175 -11.56 17.85 -10.45
N GLU A 176 -11.70 17.92 -9.13
CA GLU A 176 -10.98 18.87 -8.29
C GLU A 176 -9.45 18.62 -8.33
N VAL A 177 -9.02 17.38 -8.21
CA VAL A 177 -7.61 16.99 -8.29
C VAL A 177 -7.02 17.31 -9.66
N ALA A 178 -7.74 16.92 -10.73
CA ALA A 178 -7.32 17.18 -12.10
C ALA A 178 -7.13 18.68 -12.35
N ARG A 179 -8.06 19.51 -11.87
CA ARG A 179 -7.98 20.97 -11.98
C ARG A 179 -6.81 21.55 -11.18
N ALA A 180 -6.63 21.12 -9.92
CA ALA A 180 -5.53 21.59 -9.09
C ALA A 180 -4.15 21.22 -9.68
N LEU A 181 -4.02 20.02 -10.22
CA LEU A 181 -2.81 19.57 -10.92
C LEU A 181 -2.55 20.40 -12.19
N GLN A 182 -3.58 20.64 -13.01
CA GLN A 182 -3.48 21.44 -14.22
C GLN A 182 -3.11 22.90 -13.93
N ALA A 183 -3.58 23.44 -12.80
CA ALA A 183 -3.27 24.79 -12.33
C ALA A 183 -1.89 24.91 -11.65
N GLY A 184 -1.18 23.80 -11.41
CA GLY A 184 0.07 23.81 -10.65
C GLY A 184 -0.10 24.13 -9.17
N GLU A 185 -1.28 23.88 -8.60
CA GLU A 185 -1.64 24.18 -7.21
C GLU A 185 -1.30 22.99 -6.27
N VAL A 186 -0.82 21.88 -6.81
CA VAL A 186 -0.43 20.69 -6.03
C VAL A 186 1.06 20.75 -5.74
N ASP A 187 1.44 20.72 -4.46
CA ASP A 187 2.84 20.76 -4.01
C ASP A 187 3.46 19.37 -3.93
N ALA A 188 2.67 18.35 -3.58
CA ALA A 188 3.18 16.99 -3.42
C ALA A 188 2.15 15.91 -3.76
N VAL A 189 2.67 14.71 -4.08
CA VAL A 189 1.89 13.47 -4.27
C VAL A 189 2.51 12.37 -3.43
N THR A 190 1.66 11.61 -2.71
CA THR A 190 2.09 10.47 -1.89
C THR A 190 1.64 9.15 -2.48
N PHE A 191 2.56 8.18 -2.57
CA PHE A 191 2.28 6.83 -3.05
C PHE A 191 2.55 5.76 -1.99
N THR A 192 1.61 4.86 -1.79
CA THR A 192 1.69 3.80 -0.76
C THR A 192 1.75 2.38 -1.34
N SER A 193 1.71 2.23 -2.66
CA SER A 193 1.88 0.95 -3.36
C SER A 193 2.17 1.16 -4.85
N VAL A 194 2.67 0.11 -5.52
CA VAL A 194 2.86 0.09 -6.98
C VAL A 194 1.54 0.35 -7.72
N SER A 195 0.44 -0.25 -7.24
CA SER A 195 -0.88 -0.08 -7.86
C SER A 195 -1.40 1.36 -7.73
N THR A 196 -1.08 2.09 -6.65
CA THR A 196 -1.44 3.51 -6.54
C THR A 196 -0.63 4.39 -7.50
N VAL A 197 0.62 4.04 -7.81
CA VAL A 197 1.42 4.72 -8.85
C VAL A 197 0.75 4.52 -10.22
N HIS A 198 0.53 3.27 -10.61
CA HIS A 198 -0.06 2.95 -11.91
C HIS A 198 -1.47 3.53 -12.07
N GLY A 199 -2.29 3.45 -11.02
CA GLY A 199 -3.65 3.99 -11.05
C GLY A 199 -3.68 5.52 -11.15
N PHE A 200 -2.76 6.21 -10.46
CA PHE A 200 -2.65 7.67 -10.56
C PHE A 200 -2.21 8.12 -11.96
N LEU A 201 -1.18 7.48 -12.53
CA LEU A 201 -0.70 7.80 -13.87
C LEU A 201 -1.78 7.56 -14.93
N ARG A 202 -2.49 6.43 -14.85
CA ARG A 202 -3.62 6.14 -15.73
C ARG A 202 -4.76 7.15 -15.55
N GLY A 203 -5.05 7.53 -14.32
CA GLY A 203 -6.07 8.52 -14.00
C GLY A 203 -5.70 9.91 -14.53
N LEU A 204 -4.42 10.27 -14.48
CA LEU A 204 -3.88 11.51 -15.05
C LEU A 204 -4.07 11.56 -16.56
N GLU A 205 -3.63 10.50 -17.26
CA GLU A 205 -3.82 10.33 -18.71
C GLU A 205 -5.30 10.40 -19.10
N GLY A 206 -6.16 9.62 -18.45
CA GLY A 206 -7.59 9.59 -18.72
C GLY A 206 -8.32 10.90 -18.40
N SER A 207 -7.73 11.78 -17.59
CA SER A 207 -8.23 13.13 -17.31
C SER A 207 -7.73 14.18 -18.29
N GLY A 208 -6.78 13.84 -19.17
CA GLY A 208 -6.18 14.78 -20.12
C GLY A 208 -5.38 15.89 -19.43
N VAL A 209 -4.82 15.62 -18.25
CA VAL A 209 -4.00 16.58 -17.49
C VAL A 209 -2.56 16.49 -17.96
N GLU A 210 -2.02 17.59 -18.45
CA GLU A 210 -0.61 17.75 -18.75
C GLU A 210 0.05 18.62 -17.70
N LEU A 211 1.08 18.10 -17.03
CA LEU A 211 1.80 18.80 -15.99
C LEU A 211 2.98 19.57 -16.57
N ALA A 212 3.07 20.87 -16.29
CA ALA A 212 4.25 21.68 -16.64
C ALA A 212 5.48 21.24 -15.82
N SER A 213 5.25 20.79 -14.58
CA SER A 213 6.25 20.19 -13.69
C SER A 213 5.56 19.23 -12.74
N TRP A 214 6.27 18.17 -12.36
CA TRP A 214 5.76 17.23 -11.36
C TRP A 214 5.84 17.83 -9.95
N PRO A 215 4.79 17.63 -9.12
CA PRO A 215 4.87 17.90 -7.68
C PRO A 215 5.94 17.03 -7.00
N THR A 216 6.32 17.39 -5.78
CA THR A 216 7.21 16.58 -4.95
C THR A 216 6.61 15.20 -4.72
N ILE A 217 7.34 14.12 -5.02
CA ILE A 217 6.85 12.75 -4.87
C ILE A 217 7.47 12.07 -3.65
N ALA A 218 6.61 11.59 -2.73
CA ALA A 218 7.01 10.76 -1.61
C ALA A 218 6.39 9.36 -1.68
N CYS A 219 7.20 8.34 -1.39
CA CYS A 219 6.81 6.92 -1.46
C CYS A 219 6.95 6.23 -0.10
N ILE A 220 6.03 5.32 0.21
CA ILE A 220 6.04 4.55 1.47
C ILE A 220 7.23 3.58 1.59
N GLY A 221 7.86 3.23 0.48
CA GLY A 221 8.97 2.29 0.51
C GLY A 221 9.63 2.10 -0.86
N PRO A 222 10.75 1.34 -0.90
CA PRO A 222 11.61 1.25 -2.09
C PRO A 222 10.92 0.58 -3.29
N VAL A 223 10.01 -0.36 -3.06
CA VAL A 223 9.27 -1.03 -4.16
C VAL A 223 8.34 -0.04 -4.86
N THR A 224 7.67 0.82 -4.09
CA THR A 224 6.81 1.90 -4.63
C THR A 224 7.67 2.97 -5.32
N ALA A 225 8.80 3.35 -4.71
CA ALA A 225 9.74 4.31 -5.29
C ALA A 225 10.27 3.82 -6.64
N ARG A 226 10.60 2.53 -6.76
CA ARG A 226 11.03 1.94 -8.01
C ARG A 226 9.95 2.04 -9.11
N ALA A 227 8.68 1.79 -8.78
CA ALA A 227 7.60 1.94 -9.75
C ALA A 227 7.46 3.38 -10.26
N VAL A 228 7.73 4.38 -9.42
CA VAL A 228 7.78 5.80 -9.81
C VAL A 228 8.96 6.06 -10.75
N THR A 229 10.17 5.56 -10.42
CA THR A 229 11.36 5.76 -11.28
C THR A 229 11.27 4.98 -12.60
N ASP A 230 10.67 3.79 -12.60
CA ASP A 230 10.43 3.01 -13.81
C ASP A 230 9.43 3.73 -14.76
N ALA A 231 8.57 4.59 -14.20
CA ALA A 231 7.70 5.49 -14.96
C ALA A 231 8.40 6.80 -15.42
N GLY A 232 9.71 6.93 -15.20
CA GLY A 232 10.50 8.11 -15.60
C GLY A 232 10.36 9.31 -14.68
N LEU A 233 9.86 9.15 -13.45
CA LEU A 233 9.62 10.22 -12.51
C LEU A 233 10.67 10.23 -11.39
N GLU A 234 10.93 11.42 -10.82
CA GLU A 234 11.85 11.59 -9.70
C GLU A 234 11.15 11.37 -8.35
N VAL A 235 11.76 10.57 -7.47
CA VAL A 235 11.30 10.36 -6.09
C VAL A 235 12.11 11.26 -5.16
N ALA A 236 11.43 12.18 -4.48
CA ALA A 236 12.06 13.12 -3.56
C ALA A 236 12.19 12.56 -2.14
N GLY A 237 11.32 11.62 -1.74
CA GLY A 237 11.36 11.02 -0.41
C GLY A 237 10.88 9.58 -0.37
N VAL A 238 11.57 8.74 0.41
CA VAL A 238 11.14 7.35 0.69
C VAL A 238 11.08 7.18 2.19
N ALA A 239 9.93 6.72 2.67
CA ALA A 239 9.71 6.53 4.10
C ALA A 239 10.69 5.53 4.73
N SER A 240 11.16 5.87 5.93
CA SER A 240 11.92 4.99 6.80
C SER A 240 11.60 5.35 8.27
N PRO A 241 10.84 4.52 8.99
CA PRO A 241 10.27 3.22 8.60
C PRO A 241 9.19 3.32 7.50
N HIS A 242 8.84 2.20 6.87
CA HIS A 242 7.82 2.10 5.81
C HIS A 242 6.41 2.08 6.43
N THR A 243 6.04 3.17 7.08
CA THR A 243 4.74 3.42 7.75
C THR A 243 4.12 4.70 7.23
N ILE A 244 2.89 4.99 7.60
CA ILE A 244 2.22 6.25 7.23
C ILE A 244 2.92 7.43 7.89
N GLU A 245 3.33 7.30 9.15
CA GLU A 245 4.13 8.31 9.86
C GLU A 245 5.45 8.58 9.11
N GLY A 246 6.19 7.52 8.80
CA GLY A 246 7.46 7.64 8.06
C GLY A 246 7.28 8.26 6.66
N LEU A 247 6.13 8.04 6.01
CA LEU A 247 5.81 8.68 4.73
C LEU A 247 5.62 10.20 4.89
N VAL A 248 4.93 10.62 5.96
CA VAL A 248 4.76 12.04 6.24
C VAL A 248 6.11 12.69 6.59
N GLU A 249 6.94 12.04 7.40
CA GLU A 249 8.30 12.52 7.73
C GLU A 249 9.19 12.63 6.48
N ALA A 250 9.13 11.63 5.60
CA ALA A 250 9.87 11.65 4.33
C ALA A 250 9.42 12.81 3.42
N LEU A 251 8.11 13.09 3.39
CA LEU A 251 7.58 14.24 2.68
C LEU A 251 8.06 15.56 3.27
N GLU A 252 8.02 15.73 4.60
CA GLU A 252 8.52 16.92 5.29
C GLU A 252 9.99 17.21 4.95
N HIS A 253 10.82 16.18 4.98
CA HIS A 253 12.24 16.31 4.61
C HIS A 253 12.43 16.68 3.13
N ALA A 254 11.68 16.05 2.22
CA ALA A 254 11.74 16.31 0.79
C ALA A 254 11.37 17.76 0.45
N VAL A 255 10.31 18.27 1.07
CA VAL A 255 9.84 19.64 0.89
C VAL A 255 10.83 20.66 1.44
N ALA A 256 11.40 20.42 2.62
CA ALA A 256 12.42 21.29 3.21
C ALA A 256 13.64 21.41 2.29
N ALA A 257 14.14 20.28 1.77
CA ALA A 257 15.28 20.25 0.85
C ALA A 257 14.99 20.98 -0.48
N HIS A 258 13.74 20.89 -0.99
CA HIS A 258 13.34 21.60 -2.21
C HIS A 258 13.29 23.11 -2.01
N GLY A 259 12.79 23.57 -0.87
CA GLY A 259 12.74 24.99 -0.49
C GLY A 259 14.13 25.61 -0.35
N GLU A 260 15.12 24.87 0.16
CA GLU A 260 16.52 25.33 0.27
C GLU A 260 17.18 25.46 -1.10
N ARG A 261 17.02 24.48 -2.00
CA ARG A 261 17.54 24.54 -3.38
C ARG A 261 16.98 25.74 -4.15
N SER A 262 15.70 26.01 -4.03
CA SER A 262 15.06 27.17 -4.69
C SER A 262 15.58 28.52 -4.15
N ARG A 263 15.95 28.60 -2.86
CA ARG A 263 16.54 29.80 -2.24
C ARG A 263 18.00 30.03 -2.67
N LEU A 264 18.78 28.95 -2.82
CA LEU A 264 20.18 29.02 -3.27
C LEU A 264 20.28 29.43 -4.74
N SER A 265 19.45 28.86 -5.63
CA SER A 265 19.41 29.22 -7.05
C SER A 265 19.04 30.70 -7.28
N LYS A 266 18.16 31.27 -6.45
CA LYS A 266 17.82 32.72 -6.50
C LYS A 266 18.92 33.63 -5.98
N LYS A 267 19.89 33.12 -5.20
CA LYS A 267 21.04 33.90 -4.71
C LYS A 267 22.19 33.95 -5.73
N GLU A 268 22.33 32.93 -6.57
CA GLU A 268 23.39 32.84 -7.61
C GLU A 268 23.06 33.70 -8.85
N HIS A 269 21.82 34.13 -9.03
CA HIS A 269 21.35 34.97 -10.14
C HIS A 269 21.13 36.44 -9.73
N ARG A 270 21.61 36.87 -8.58
CA ARG A 270 21.72 38.27 -8.15
C ARG A 270 23.15 38.73 -7.99
#